data_a4ff10846022084c3179ace876836a74
#
_entry.id   a4ff10846022084c3179ace876836a74
#
_cell.length_a   1.000
_cell.length_b   1.000
_cell.length_c   1.000
_cell.angle_alpha   90.00
_cell.angle_beta   90.00
_cell.angle_gamma   90.00
#
_symmetry.space_group_name_H-M   'P 1'
#
loop_
_entity.id
_entity.type
_entity.pdbx_description
1 polymer ?
#
loop_
_entity_poly.entity_id
_entity_poly.type
_entity_poly.pdbx_seq_one_letter_code
_entity_poly.pdbx_strand_id
1 'polypeptide(L)'
;MEWLRISTSSMLLRVCTEDLVCVCADGNYCDIMLSDGKRRTMTFQLHFFEETFRQLHNNTFVRVGRSLIVNKRFIHYISLTEQQLELHGRNLREHIVFSGLPRDDKSIHCISLSRDALKGLKESLEREKGLENG
;
A
#
# COMPACT_ATOMS: atom_id res chain seq x y z
N MET A 1 17.50 2.31 -8.03
CA MET A 1 16.13 2.69 -8.40
C MET A 1 15.54 1.62 -9.29
N GLU A 2 14.42 1.05 -8.86
CA GLU A 2 13.78 0.00 -9.62
C GLU A 2 12.49 0.49 -10.28
N TRP A 3 12.12 -0.17 -11.36
CA TRP A 3 10.91 0.13 -12.09
C TRP A 3 9.98 -1.06 -12.07
N LEU A 4 8.74 -0.81 -11.73
CA LEU A 4 7.66 -1.76 -11.95
C LEU A 4 7.25 -1.65 -13.41
N ARG A 5 7.19 -2.80 -14.07
CA ARG A 5 6.78 -2.85 -15.48
C ARG A 5 5.67 -3.89 -15.64
N ILE A 6 4.54 -3.44 -16.15
CA ILE A 6 3.42 -4.33 -16.47
C ILE A 6 3.07 -4.13 -17.94
N SER A 7 3.21 -5.19 -18.71
CA SER A 7 2.97 -5.15 -20.16
C SER A 7 1.90 -6.17 -20.54
N THR A 8 0.93 -5.71 -21.31
CA THR A 8 -0.09 -6.57 -21.91
C THR A 8 -0.08 -6.35 -23.42
N SER A 9 -0.96 -7.03 -24.15
CA SER A 9 -1.06 -6.85 -25.60
C SER A 9 -1.47 -5.43 -26.01
N SER A 10 -2.11 -4.70 -25.09
CA SER A 10 -2.70 -3.39 -25.41
C SER A 10 -2.12 -2.22 -24.63
N MET A 11 -1.28 -2.49 -23.60
CA MET A 11 -0.76 -1.39 -22.79
C MET A 11 0.59 -1.74 -22.15
N LEU A 12 1.32 -0.69 -21.79
CA LEU A 12 2.54 -0.78 -21.02
C LEU A 12 2.48 0.23 -19.88
N LEU A 13 2.62 -0.25 -18.66
CA LEU A 13 2.76 0.61 -17.49
C LEU A 13 4.17 0.51 -16.97
N ARG A 14 4.82 1.65 -16.78
CA ARG A 14 6.13 1.73 -16.13
C ARG A 14 6.07 2.75 -15.01
N VAL A 15 6.39 2.33 -13.81
CA VAL A 15 6.36 3.19 -12.63
C VAL A 15 7.62 2.96 -11.82
N CYS A 16 8.27 4.05 -11.43
CA CYS A 16 9.36 3.96 -10.47
C CYS A 16 8.78 3.48 -9.13
N THR A 17 9.40 2.46 -8.55
CA THR A 17 8.86 1.89 -7.30
C THR A 17 8.83 2.90 -6.14
N GLU A 18 9.68 3.93 -6.21
CA GLU A 18 9.68 4.98 -5.19
C GLU A 18 8.43 5.87 -5.26
N ASP A 19 7.77 5.91 -6.41
CA ASP A 19 6.56 6.70 -6.61
C ASP A 19 5.27 5.89 -6.42
N LEU A 20 5.39 4.59 -6.23
CA LEU A 20 4.24 3.73 -6.05
C LEU A 20 3.92 3.63 -4.55
N VAL A 21 2.75 4.14 -4.15
CA VAL A 21 2.36 4.24 -2.75
C VAL A 21 1.69 2.96 -2.28
N CYS A 22 0.68 2.51 -2.99
CA CYS A 22 -0.06 1.31 -2.60
C CYS A 22 -0.90 0.78 -3.76
N VAL A 23 -1.38 -0.44 -3.59
CA VAL A 23 -2.31 -1.10 -4.49
C VAL A 23 -3.49 -1.58 -3.66
N CYS A 24 -4.69 -1.14 -4.01
CA CYS A 24 -5.92 -1.49 -3.31
C CYS A 24 -6.80 -2.36 -4.19
N ALA A 25 -7.22 -3.50 -3.67
CA ALA A 25 -8.15 -4.36 -4.38
C ALA A 25 -9.59 -3.85 -4.21
N ASP A 26 -10.36 -3.89 -5.30
CA ASP A 26 -11.77 -3.52 -5.30
C ASP A 26 -12.48 -4.45 -6.29
N GLY A 27 -13.06 -5.53 -5.77
CA GLY A 27 -13.70 -6.55 -6.60
C GLY A 27 -12.71 -7.19 -7.55
N ASN A 28 -12.98 -7.07 -8.85
CA ASN A 28 -12.15 -7.64 -9.90
C ASN A 28 -11.03 -6.72 -10.37
N TYR A 29 -10.91 -5.55 -9.73
CA TYR A 29 -9.95 -4.53 -10.12
C TYR A 29 -8.97 -4.25 -9.00
N CYS A 30 -7.84 -3.67 -9.36
CA CYS A 30 -6.94 -3.08 -8.39
C CYS A 30 -6.65 -1.63 -8.79
N ASP A 31 -6.63 -0.75 -7.80
CA ASP A 31 -6.23 0.63 -7.99
C ASP A 31 -4.79 0.81 -7.54
N ILE A 32 -3.96 1.28 -8.45
CA ILE A 32 -2.59 1.67 -8.12
C ILE A 32 -2.60 3.16 -7.78
N MET A 33 -2.09 3.49 -6.60
CA MET A 33 -1.98 4.88 -6.16
C MET A 33 -0.54 5.35 -6.24
N LEU A 34 -0.34 6.49 -6.89
CA LEU A 34 0.98 7.08 -7.08
C LEU A 34 1.17 8.29 -6.18
N SER A 35 2.42 8.63 -5.91
CA SER A 35 2.77 9.72 -4.99
C SER A 35 2.28 11.09 -5.43
N ASP A 36 2.08 11.29 -6.73
CA ASP A 36 1.53 12.55 -7.27
C ASP A 36 0.01 12.65 -7.15
N GLY A 37 -0.64 11.66 -6.55
CA GLY A 37 -2.08 11.59 -6.37
C GLY A 37 -2.82 10.91 -7.50
N LYS A 38 -2.14 10.54 -8.56
CA LYS A 38 -2.79 9.82 -9.66
C LYS A 38 -3.12 8.39 -9.26
N ARG A 39 -4.23 7.91 -9.79
CA ARG A 39 -4.68 6.54 -9.65
C ARG A 39 -4.76 5.89 -11.00
N ARG A 40 -4.47 4.59 -11.02
CA ARG A 40 -4.66 3.80 -12.22
C ARG A 40 -5.34 2.49 -11.86
N THR A 41 -6.50 2.27 -12.47
CA THR A 41 -7.28 1.06 -12.25
C THR A 41 -6.86 0.00 -13.26
N MET A 42 -6.60 -1.21 -12.79
CA MET A 42 -6.20 -2.32 -13.63
C MET A 42 -7.02 -3.57 -13.30
N THR A 43 -7.29 -4.37 -14.34
CA THR A 43 -8.11 -5.59 -14.20
C THR A 43 -7.28 -6.79 -13.79
N PHE A 44 -6.42 -6.61 -12.82
CA PHE A 44 -5.62 -7.68 -12.22
C PHE A 44 -6.03 -7.86 -10.77
N GLN A 45 -5.90 -9.07 -10.27
CA GLN A 45 -6.11 -9.34 -8.85
C GLN A 45 -4.88 -8.94 -8.04
N LEU A 46 -5.08 -8.72 -6.75
CA LEU A 46 -4.00 -8.29 -5.86
C LEU A 46 -2.83 -9.26 -5.85
N HIS A 47 -3.13 -10.55 -5.95
CA HIS A 47 -2.11 -11.59 -5.99
C HIS A 47 -1.11 -11.41 -7.14
N PHE A 48 -1.57 -10.92 -8.29
CA PHE A 48 -0.69 -10.62 -9.41
C PHE A 48 0.35 -9.58 -9.03
N PHE A 49 -0.07 -8.53 -8.34
CA PHE A 49 0.85 -7.48 -7.89
C PHE A 49 1.81 -8.01 -6.82
N GLU A 50 1.31 -8.82 -5.92
CA GLU A 50 2.15 -9.43 -4.89
C GLU A 50 3.28 -10.24 -5.50
N GLU A 51 2.96 -11.07 -6.49
CA GLU A 51 3.96 -11.88 -7.19
C GLU A 51 4.94 -11.01 -7.98
N THR A 52 4.44 -9.96 -8.61
CA THR A 52 5.29 -9.03 -9.36
C THR A 52 6.27 -8.32 -8.43
N PHE A 53 5.80 -7.89 -7.25
CA PHE A 53 6.66 -7.19 -6.29
C PHE A 53 7.73 -8.10 -5.68
N ARG A 54 7.44 -9.41 -5.56
CA ARG A 54 8.45 -10.37 -5.09
C ARG A 54 9.66 -10.46 -5.99
N GLN A 55 9.49 -10.15 -7.26
CA GLN A 55 10.59 -10.20 -8.23
C GLN A 55 11.48 -8.96 -8.19
N LEU A 56 11.06 -7.93 -7.46
CA LEU A 56 11.86 -6.73 -7.29
C LEU A 56 12.99 -7.01 -6.27
N HIS A 57 14.11 -6.33 -6.47
CA HIS A 57 15.25 -6.45 -5.55
C HIS A 57 15.00 -5.74 -4.23
N ASN A 58 14.18 -4.69 -4.23
CA ASN A 58 13.83 -4.03 -2.98
C ASN A 58 12.71 -4.79 -2.28
N ASN A 59 12.69 -4.71 -0.97
CA ASN A 59 11.69 -5.34 -0.11
C ASN A 59 10.76 -4.30 0.49
N THR A 60 10.38 -3.30 -0.27
CA THR A 60 9.61 -2.19 0.27
C THR A 60 8.12 -2.42 0.27
N PHE A 61 7.62 -3.37 -0.53
CA PHE A 61 6.19 -3.62 -0.61
C PHE A 61 5.77 -4.75 0.32
N VAL A 62 4.69 -4.53 1.05
CA VAL A 62 4.17 -5.51 2.00
C VAL A 62 2.66 -5.62 1.85
N ARG A 63 2.16 -6.85 1.83
CA ARG A 63 0.73 -7.09 1.81
C ARG A 63 0.14 -6.95 3.21
N VAL A 64 -0.96 -6.21 3.31
CA VAL A 64 -1.66 -5.97 4.57
C VAL A 64 -3.08 -6.48 4.41
N GLY A 65 -3.34 -7.68 4.94
CA GLY A 65 -4.65 -8.30 4.83
C GLY A 65 -5.00 -8.71 3.40
N ARG A 66 -6.29 -8.62 3.09
CA ARG A 66 -6.84 -9.13 1.83
C ARG A 66 -6.81 -8.11 0.70
N SER A 67 -6.82 -6.83 1.02
CA SER A 67 -7.18 -5.80 0.06
C SER A 67 -6.09 -4.81 -0.25
N LEU A 68 -4.92 -4.92 0.39
CA LEU A 68 -3.95 -3.85 0.32
C LEU A 68 -2.52 -4.39 0.21
N ILE A 69 -1.75 -3.78 -0.69
CA ILE A 69 -0.29 -3.87 -0.69
C ILE A 69 0.21 -2.44 -0.54
N VAL A 70 1.14 -2.21 0.36
CA VAL A 70 1.61 -0.86 0.66
C VAL A 70 3.14 -0.79 0.57
N ASN A 71 3.63 0.34 0.08
CA ASN A 71 5.05 0.65 0.12
C ASN A 71 5.39 1.10 1.52
N LYS A 72 6.23 0.34 2.22
CA LYS A 72 6.59 0.61 3.63
C LYS A 72 7.16 2.01 3.83
N ARG A 73 7.78 2.58 2.83
CA ARG A 73 8.38 3.93 2.91
C ARG A 73 7.36 5.02 3.23
N PHE A 74 6.09 4.78 2.91
CA PHE A 74 5.03 5.75 3.13
C PHE A 74 4.25 5.50 4.41
N ILE A 75 4.50 4.40 5.12
CA ILE A 75 3.78 4.11 6.36
C ILE A 75 4.21 5.10 7.42
N HIS A 76 3.25 5.85 7.92
CA HIS A 76 3.46 6.90 8.91
C HIS A 76 2.88 6.55 10.28
N TYR A 77 1.72 5.93 10.30
CA TYR A 77 0.99 5.70 11.54
C TYR A 77 0.12 4.46 11.45
N ILE A 78 0.17 3.64 12.48
CA ILE A 78 -0.68 2.46 12.62
C ILE A 78 -1.34 2.51 13.98
N SER A 79 -2.67 2.40 14.01
CA SER A 79 -3.43 2.30 15.25
C SER A 79 -4.23 1.02 15.26
N LEU A 80 -3.96 0.13 16.21
CA LEU A 80 -4.73 -1.09 16.35
C LEU A 80 -6.11 -0.79 16.94
N THR A 81 -6.17 0.15 17.86
CA THR A 81 -7.43 0.56 18.51
C THR A 81 -8.41 1.16 17.51
N GLU A 82 -7.92 2.05 16.66
CA GLU A 82 -8.75 2.70 15.65
C GLU A 82 -8.85 1.90 14.36
N GLN A 83 -8.09 0.83 14.23
CA GLN A 83 -7.93 0.04 13.00
C GLN A 83 -7.62 0.93 11.80
N GLN A 84 -6.61 1.77 11.97
CA GLN A 84 -6.21 2.73 10.93
C GLN A 84 -4.77 2.54 10.52
N LEU A 85 -4.54 2.82 9.25
CA LEU A 85 -3.22 2.90 8.64
C LEU A 85 -3.14 4.21 7.87
N GLU A 86 -2.17 5.06 8.23
CA GLU A 86 -1.95 6.32 7.53
C GLU A 86 -0.66 6.27 6.73
N LEU A 87 -0.75 6.73 5.51
CA LEU A 87 0.39 6.85 4.62
C LEU A 87 0.72 8.33 4.44
N HIS A 88 2.00 8.64 4.54
CA HIS A 88 2.51 9.98 4.40
C HIS A 88 3.95 9.91 3.91
N GLY A 89 4.40 10.94 3.23
CA GLY A 89 5.77 10.97 2.75
C GLY A 89 6.09 12.28 2.10
N ARG A 90 7.39 12.55 1.98
CA ARG A 90 7.90 13.82 1.46
C ARG A 90 7.33 14.16 0.08
N ASN A 91 7.18 13.16 -0.76
CA ASN A 91 6.68 13.33 -2.13
C ASN A 91 5.21 12.96 -2.29
N LEU A 92 4.54 12.62 -1.19
CA LEU A 92 3.13 12.25 -1.23
C LEU A 92 2.30 13.52 -1.15
N ARG A 93 1.50 13.75 -2.18
CA ARG A 93 0.72 14.99 -2.32
C ARG A 93 -0.32 15.16 -1.23
N GLU A 94 -0.98 14.06 -0.84
CA GLU A 94 -2.01 14.09 0.18
C GLU A 94 -1.84 12.89 1.11
N HIS A 95 -2.24 13.05 2.36
CA HIS A 95 -2.32 11.92 3.28
C HIS A 95 -3.33 10.91 2.76
N ILE A 96 -2.99 9.64 2.89
CA ILE A 96 -3.91 8.55 2.59
C ILE A 96 -4.19 7.83 3.89
N VAL A 97 -5.47 7.72 4.25
CA VAL A 97 -5.88 7.05 5.48
C VAL A 97 -6.80 5.88 5.13
N PHE A 98 -6.42 4.70 5.59
CA PHE A 98 -7.22 3.49 5.47
C PHE A 98 -7.80 3.14 6.84
N SER A 99 -9.07 2.75 6.86
CA SER A 99 -9.74 2.32 8.08
C SER A 99 -10.44 0.99 7.87
N GLY A 100 -10.28 0.08 8.82
CA GLY A 100 -11.03 -1.16 8.86
C GLY A 100 -12.39 -0.99 9.55
N LEU A 101 -12.65 0.18 10.13
CA LEU A 101 -13.93 0.52 10.76
C LEU A 101 -14.68 1.53 9.91
N PRO A 102 -16.02 1.50 9.91
CA PRO A 102 -16.79 2.51 9.18
C PRO A 102 -16.49 3.92 9.68
N ARG A 103 -16.35 4.85 8.75
CA ARG A 103 -16.08 6.27 9.05
C ARG A 103 -16.97 7.15 8.18
N ASP A 104 -17.43 8.24 8.74
CA ASP A 104 -18.25 9.22 8.00
C ASP A 104 -17.42 10.15 7.13
N ASP A 105 -16.13 10.27 7.42
CA ASP A 105 -15.22 11.12 6.67
C ASP A 105 -14.90 10.47 5.33
N LYS A 106 -15.28 11.15 4.24
CA LYS A 106 -15.09 10.62 2.88
C LYS A 106 -13.62 10.62 2.43
N SER A 107 -12.76 11.33 3.13
CA SER A 107 -11.32 11.30 2.82
C SER A 107 -10.66 10.03 3.33
N ILE A 108 -11.34 9.27 4.16
CA ILE A 108 -10.83 8.02 4.72
C ILE A 108 -11.34 6.84 3.88
N HIS A 109 -10.41 6.00 3.44
CA HIS A 109 -10.72 4.82 2.67
C HIS A 109 -11.10 3.67 3.61
N CYS A 110 -12.38 3.30 3.62
CA CYS A 110 -12.82 2.15 4.39
C CYS A 110 -12.61 0.89 3.56
N ILE A 111 -11.76 -0.01 4.04
CA ILE A 111 -11.42 -1.24 3.34
C ILE A 111 -11.46 -2.41 4.32
N SER A 112 -11.34 -3.62 3.78
CA SER A 112 -11.22 -4.81 4.62
C SER A 112 -9.82 -4.84 5.25
N LEU A 113 -9.70 -4.26 6.43
CA LEU A 113 -8.44 -4.10 7.13
C LEU A 113 -8.61 -4.57 8.57
N SER A 114 -8.24 -5.81 8.86
CA SER A 114 -8.41 -6.39 10.18
C SER A 114 -7.37 -5.88 11.16
N ARG A 115 -7.73 -5.94 12.44
CA ARG A 115 -6.81 -5.62 13.52
C ARG A 115 -5.58 -6.54 13.50
N ASP A 116 -5.80 -7.82 13.19
CA ASP A 116 -4.70 -8.79 13.13
C ASP A 116 -3.73 -8.49 12.00
N ALA A 117 -4.22 -8.05 10.85
CA ALA A 117 -3.36 -7.66 9.73
C ALA A 117 -2.50 -6.46 10.10
N LEU A 118 -3.10 -5.47 10.78
CA LEU A 118 -2.37 -4.29 11.26
C LEU A 118 -1.35 -4.66 12.33
N LYS A 119 -1.70 -5.57 13.22
CA LYS A 119 -0.79 -6.04 14.25
C LYS A 119 0.43 -6.72 13.63
N GLY A 120 0.20 -7.58 12.64
CA GLY A 120 1.29 -8.23 11.92
C GLY A 120 2.21 -7.23 11.21
N LEU A 121 1.62 -6.23 10.58
CA LEU A 121 2.37 -5.16 9.93
C LEU A 121 3.21 -4.38 10.95
N LYS A 122 2.59 -3.98 12.05
CA LYS A 122 3.27 -3.24 13.12
C LYS A 122 4.47 -4.03 13.65
N GLU A 123 4.27 -5.30 13.96
CA GLU A 123 5.34 -6.16 14.47
C GLU A 123 6.46 -6.34 13.45
N SER A 124 6.11 -6.48 12.19
CA SER A 124 7.09 -6.60 11.10
C SER A 124 7.97 -5.36 11.02
N LEU A 125 7.37 -4.18 11.10
CA LEU A 125 8.13 -2.92 11.05
C LEU A 125 8.98 -2.70 12.29
N GLU A 126 8.49 -3.12 13.45
CA GLU A 126 9.26 -3.01 14.70
C GLU A 126 10.51 -3.88 14.71
N ARG A 127 10.50 -4.96 13.94
CA ARG A 127 11.68 -5.84 13.81
C ARG A 127 12.74 -5.28 12.88
N GLU A 128 12.40 -4.29 12.06
CA GLU A 128 13.38 -3.66 11.17
C GLU A 128 14.33 -2.80 11.99
N LYS A 129 15.60 -2.76 11.56
CA LYS A 129 16.59 -1.93 12.23
C LYS A 129 16.26 -0.46 12.03
N GLY A 130 16.20 0.27 13.13
CA GLY A 130 15.95 1.68 13.14
C GLY A 130 16.37 2.26 14.47
N LEU A 131 16.08 3.54 14.67
CA LEU A 131 16.25 4.17 15.96
C LEU A 131 15.10 3.74 16.86
N GLU A 132 15.40 2.85 17.78
CA GLU A 132 14.42 2.38 18.75
C GLU A 132 14.58 3.12 20.06
N ASN A 133 13.52 3.76 20.48
CA ASN A 133 13.50 4.47 21.75
C ASN A 133 12.65 3.73 22.74
N GLY A 134 13.27 2.74 23.30
CA GLY A 134 12.68 2.01 24.38
C GLY A 134 11.57 1.08 24.02
#